data_f92376a9815eb4c34f9c330e4b7fd5d0
#
_entry.id   f92376a9815eb4c34f9c330e4b7fd5d0
#
_cell.length_a   1.000
_cell.length_b   1.000
_cell.length_c   1.000
_cell.angle_alpha   90.00
_cell.angle_beta   90.00
_cell.angle_gamma   90.00
#
_symmetry.space_group_name_H-M   'P 1'
#
loop_
_entity.id
_entity.type
_entity.pdbx_description
1 polymer ?
#
loop_
_entity_poly.entity_id
_entity_poly.type
_entity_poly.pdbx_seq_one_letter_code
_entity_poly.pdbx_strand_id
1 'polypeptide(L)'
;MAELNFRQMRVAFQGEPGAFSEAAAVQLLGDGIRTVPRTTFDAAFDAIADGAADALLVPVENTLAGSVVRVYDLLLESNLEMCGETILPIEHQLMGMPGAKREELKAVASHPMALAQCERFFAGNPKLKRVPAEDTAGSVREMMERGDKHFASIAGRRAAGQYSAVILQENIQDNAENFTRFVLLLPREHAQLYRGADAKKISLALRLAHKPGALLASLEPFAKHGVNLLKIESRPIHGRPWEYQFYLDVEADEPEHLELALKEAREATSELRVLGKYAAARR
;
A
#
# COMPACT_ATOMS: atom_id res chain seq x y z
N MET A 1 2.39 -30.96 -2.44
CA MET A 1 2.06 -29.53 -2.24
C MET A 1 1.35 -29.07 -3.50
N ALA A 2 0.16 -28.51 -3.40
CA ALA A 2 -0.54 -28.00 -4.58
C ALA A 2 0.28 -26.81 -5.13
N GLU A 3 0.58 -26.83 -6.43
CA GLU A 3 1.19 -25.68 -7.12
C GLU A 3 0.27 -24.46 -6.95
N LEU A 4 0.81 -23.38 -6.39
CA LEU A 4 0.07 -22.14 -6.22
C LEU A 4 -0.21 -21.56 -7.61
N ASN A 5 -1.48 -21.54 -8.01
CA ASN A 5 -1.87 -20.92 -9.26
C ASN A 5 -2.01 -19.40 -9.06
N PHE A 6 -0.95 -18.67 -9.37
CA PHE A 6 -0.89 -17.21 -9.19
C PHE A 6 -2.01 -16.44 -9.92
N ARG A 7 -2.64 -17.03 -10.94
CA ARG A 7 -3.77 -16.41 -11.67
C ARG A 7 -5.13 -16.58 -10.98
N GLN A 8 -5.23 -17.42 -9.95
CA GLN A 8 -6.48 -17.69 -9.23
C GLN A 8 -6.33 -17.57 -7.71
N MET A 9 -5.26 -16.88 -7.27
CA MET A 9 -4.99 -16.68 -5.84
C MET A 9 -6.13 -15.94 -5.15
N ARG A 10 -6.36 -16.29 -3.89
CA ARG A 10 -7.14 -15.48 -2.96
C ARG A 10 -6.21 -14.42 -2.39
N VAL A 11 -6.50 -13.15 -2.66
CA VAL A 11 -5.65 -12.03 -2.25
C VAL A 11 -6.37 -11.19 -1.21
N ALA A 12 -5.87 -11.23 0.03
CA ALA A 12 -6.38 -10.37 1.10
C ALA A 12 -5.90 -8.92 0.89
N PHE A 13 -6.71 -7.99 1.32
CA PHE A 13 -6.37 -6.57 1.36
C PHE A 13 -7.18 -5.86 2.45
N GLN A 14 -6.70 -4.71 2.95
CA GLN A 14 -7.47 -3.88 3.86
C GLN A 14 -8.37 -2.93 3.09
N GLY A 15 -9.64 -2.88 3.47
CA GLY A 15 -10.70 -2.04 2.90
C GLY A 15 -11.90 -2.84 2.42
N GLU A 16 -12.89 -2.13 1.91
CA GLU A 16 -14.11 -2.67 1.29
C GLU A 16 -13.87 -3.01 -0.19
N PRO A 17 -14.70 -3.88 -0.82
CA PRO A 17 -14.70 -4.06 -2.26
C PRO A 17 -14.80 -2.72 -3.00
N GLY A 18 -14.02 -2.52 -4.05
CA GLY A 18 -13.90 -1.24 -4.76
C GLY A 18 -12.82 -0.30 -4.22
N ALA A 19 -12.09 -0.67 -3.15
CA ALA A 19 -11.00 0.12 -2.59
C ALA A 19 -9.78 0.21 -3.53
N PHE A 20 -8.92 1.21 -3.29
CA PHE A 20 -7.64 1.35 -4.01
C PHE A 20 -6.73 0.13 -3.83
N SER A 21 -6.76 -0.52 -2.66
CA SER A 21 -6.00 -1.75 -2.42
C SER A 21 -6.45 -2.89 -3.34
N GLU A 22 -7.76 -3.04 -3.57
CA GLU A 22 -8.29 -4.02 -4.53
C GLU A 22 -7.89 -3.67 -5.97
N ALA A 23 -7.97 -2.38 -6.35
CA ALA A 23 -7.55 -1.93 -7.67
C ALA A 23 -6.06 -2.23 -7.91
N ALA A 24 -5.21 -2.02 -6.90
CA ALA A 24 -3.78 -2.33 -6.96
C ALA A 24 -3.53 -3.86 -7.07
N ALA A 25 -4.33 -4.69 -6.38
CA ALA A 25 -4.22 -6.15 -6.48
C ALA A 25 -4.53 -6.64 -7.90
N VAL A 26 -5.60 -6.12 -8.49
CA VAL A 26 -5.98 -6.43 -9.87
C VAL A 26 -4.96 -5.89 -10.88
N GLN A 27 -4.43 -4.69 -10.68
CA GLN A 27 -3.37 -4.14 -11.52
C GLN A 27 -2.12 -5.02 -11.54
N LEU A 28 -1.72 -5.55 -10.39
CA LEU A 28 -0.49 -6.36 -10.26
C LEU A 28 -0.68 -7.80 -10.76
N LEU A 29 -1.82 -8.41 -10.46
CA LEU A 29 -2.04 -9.86 -10.59
C LEU A 29 -3.03 -10.24 -11.70
N GLY A 30 -3.75 -9.24 -12.25
CA GLY A 30 -4.79 -9.45 -13.26
C GLY A 30 -6.17 -9.76 -12.66
N ASP A 31 -7.19 -9.80 -13.53
CA ASP A 31 -8.60 -9.96 -13.14
C ASP A 31 -8.97 -11.38 -12.65
N GLY A 32 -8.06 -12.35 -12.79
CA GLY A 32 -8.33 -13.75 -12.43
C GLY A 32 -8.28 -14.05 -10.93
N ILE A 33 -7.80 -13.12 -10.11
CA ILE A 33 -7.68 -13.28 -8.66
C ILE A 33 -9.05 -13.22 -7.96
N ARG A 34 -9.11 -13.83 -6.78
CA ARG A 34 -10.24 -13.67 -5.85
C ARG A 34 -9.84 -12.73 -4.73
N THR A 35 -10.46 -11.57 -4.69
CA THR A 35 -10.18 -10.57 -3.65
C THR A 35 -10.87 -10.94 -2.33
N VAL A 36 -10.17 -10.73 -1.21
CA VAL A 36 -10.62 -11.07 0.14
C VAL A 36 -10.51 -9.81 1.02
N PRO A 37 -11.57 -8.97 1.06
CA PRO A 37 -11.56 -7.73 1.83
C PRO A 37 -11.48 -8.00 3.34
N ARG A 38 -10.77 -7.13 4.06
CA ARG A 38 -10.65 -7.13 5.52
C ARG A 38 -10.73 -5.71 6.05
N THR A 39 -11.34 -5.54 7.20
CA THR A 39 -11.58 -4.22 7.80
C THR A 39 -10.31 -3.55 8.30
N THR A 40 -9.32 -4.32 8.76
CA THR A 40 -8.05 -3.80 9.32
C THR A 40 -6.85 -4.48 8.67
N PHE A 41 -5.66 -3.88 8.80
CA PHE A 41 -4.40 -4.54 8.40
C PHE A 41 -4.15 -5.81 9.20
N ASP A 42 -4.40 -5.80 10.50
CA ASP A 42 -4.27 -6.97 11.37
C ASP A 42 -5.11 -8.14 10.83
N ALA A 43 -6.41 -7.92 10.58
CA ALA A 43 -7.29 -8.94 10.01
C ALA A 43 -6.87 -9.39 8.60
N ALA A 44 -6.20 -8.54 7.83
CA ALA A 44 -5.68 -8.90 6.51
C ALA A 44 -4.44 -9.81 6.62
N PHE A 45 -3.56 -9.58 7.58
CA PHE A 45 -2.44 -10.48 7.91
C PHE A 45 -2.94 -11.81 8.48
N ASP A 46 -3.92 -11.78 9.40
CA ASP A 46 -4.52 -12.98 9.97
C ASP A 46 -5.16 -13.87 8.89
N ALA A 47 -5.73 -13.30 7.84
CA ALA A 47 -6.32 -14.06 6.74
C ALA A 47 -5.32 -15.01 6.04
N ILE A 48 -4.02 -14.69 6.05
CA ILE A 48 -2.97 -15.60 5.58
C ILE A 48 -2.71 -16.71 6.60
N ALA A 49 -2.58 -16.35 7.86
CA ALA A 49 -2.31 -17.31 8.95
C ALA A 49 -3.44 -18.35 9.09
N ASP A 50 -4.69 -17.91 8.90
CA ASP A 50 -5.89 -18.75 8.98
C ASP A 50 -6.19 -19.53 7.67
N GLY A 51 -5.38 -19.35 6.63
CA GLY A 51 -5.58 -19.97 5.32
C GLY A 51 -6.81 -19.46 4.57
N ALA A 52 -7.37 -18.31 4.95
CA ALA A 52 -8.49 -17.66 4.24
C ALA A 52 -8.03 -16.96 2.95
N ALA A 53 -6.77 -16.61 2.85
CA ALA A 53 -6.14 -16.05 1.66
C ALA A 53 -4.76 -16.69 1.41
N ASP A 54 -4.29 -16.62 0.17
CA ASP A 54 -3.01 -17.20 -0.28
C ASP A 54 -1.93 -16.13 -0.34
N ALA A 55 -2.33 -14.87 -0.55
CA ALA A 55 -1.49 -13.70 -0.64
C ALA A 55 -2.15 -12.49 0.02
N LEU A 56 -1.35 -11.48 0.33
CA LEU A 56 -1.79 -10.23 0.91
C LEU A 56 -1.22 -9.07 0.10
N LEU A 57 -2.06 -8.10 -0.30
CA LEU A 57 -1.60 -6.85 -0.88
C LEU A 57 -1.87 -5.71 0.08
N VAL A 58 -0.82 -4.94 0.40
CA VAL A 58 -0.90 -3.83 1.35
C VAL A 58 -0.20 -2.58 0.83
N PRO A 59 -0.73 -1.38 1.15
CA PRO A 59 -0.02 -0.13 0.91
C PRO A 59 1.16 -0.01 1.89
N VAL A 60 2.31 0.42 1.41
CA VAL A 60 3.49 0.66 2.25
C VAL A 60 3.89 2.13 2.30
N GLU A 61 3.48 2.91 1.29
CA GLU A 61 3.87 4.31 1.16
C GLU A 61 2.91 5.06 0.24
N ASN A 62 2.59 6.30 0.62
CA ASN A 62 1.88 7.25 -0.23
C ASN A 62 2.72 8.53 -0.37
N THR A 63 2.78 9.10 -1.57
CA THR A 63 3.62 10.27 -1.87
C THR A 63 3.27 11.53 -1.07
N LEU A 64 2.04 11.64 -0.58
CA LEU A 64 1.55 12.79 0.21
C LEU A 64 1.43 12.48 1.70
N ALA A 65 1.02 11.25 2.05
CA ALA A 65 0.75 10.85 3.43
C ALA A 65 1.94 10.16 4.12
N GLY A 66 2.98 9.77 3.34
CA GLY A 66 4.14 9.05 3.85
C GLY A 66 3.90 7.55 4.04
N SER A 67 4.68 6.93 4.91
CA SER A 67 4.70 5.48 5.09
C SER A 67 3.53 4.96 5.91
N VAL A 68 3.03 3.78 5.52
CA VAL A 68 1.98 3.04 6.25
C VAL A 68 2.63 2.17 7.32
N VAL A 69 2.83 2.78 8.44
CA VAL A 69 3.63 2.29 9.54
C VAL A 69 3.20 0.92 10.05
N ARG A 70 1.89 0.73 10.29
CA ARG A 70 1.35 -0.52 10.86
C ARG A 70 1.69 -1.74 10.00
N VAL A 71 1.79 -1.57 8.69
CA VAL A 71 2.14 -2.65 7.75
C VAL A 71 3.57 -3.15 7.99
N TYR A 72 4.52 -2.24 8.23
CA TYR A 72 5.90 -2.63 8.54
C TYR A 72 6.02 -3.37 9.87
N ASP A 73 5.26 -2.94 10.90
CA ASP A 73 5.24 -3.60 12.20
C ASP A 73 4.72 -5.05 12.04
N LEU A 74 3.57 -5.23 11.39
CA LEU A 74 2.98 -6.53 11.13
C LEU A 74 3.88 -7.43 10.25
N LEU A 75 4.57 -6.87 9.28
CA LEU A 75 5.50 -7.61 8.44
C LEU A 75 6.68 -8.15 9.25
N LEU A 76 7.21 -7.37 10.20
CA LEU A 76 8.27 -7.84 11.10
C LEU A 76 7.80 -8.96 12.04
N GLU A 77 6.52 -8.96 12.42
CA GLU A 77 5.93 -9.98 13.30
C GLU A 77 5.51 -11.26 12.53
N SER A 78 5.38 -11.17 11.20
CA SER A 78 4.89 -12.25 10.35
C SER A 78 6.00 -13.09 9.71
N ASN A 79 5.61 -14.23 9.10
CA ASN A 79 6.46 -15.03 8.23
C ASN A 79 6.21 -14.75 6.74
N LEU A 80 5.82 -13.51 6.42
CA LEU A 80 5.59 -13.07 5.05
C LEU A 80 6.82 -12.37 4.47
N GLU A 81 6.97 -12.45 3.15
CA GLU A 81 7.99 -11.72 2.39
C GLU A 81 7.36 -10.89 1.28
N MET A 82 7.94 -9.71 1.03
CA MET A 82 7.63 -8.89 -0.14
C MET A 82 8.16 -9.60 -1.39
N CYS A 83 7.29 -9.86 -2.36
CA CYS A 83 7.65 -10.56 -3.59
C CYS A 83 7.26 -9.83 -4.87
N GLY A 84 6.55 -8.72 -4.76
CA GLY A 84 6.20 -7.83 -5.87
C GLY A 84 5.72 -6.49 -5.37
N GLU A 85 5.70 -5.50 -6.25
CA GLU A 85 5.14 -4.18 -5.94
C GLU A 85 4.39 -3.61 -7.13
N THR A 86 3.48 -2.70 -6.84
CA THR A 86 2.81 -1.87 -7.84
C THR A 86 2.61 -0.46 -7.32
N ILE A 87 2.57 0.51 -8.23
CA ILE A 87 2.30 1.91 -7.92
C ILE A 87 0.96 2.27 -8.56
N LEU A 88 0.03 2.77 -7.76
CA LEU A 88 -1.30 3.16 -8.21
C LEU A 88 -1.47 4.67 -8.03
N PRO A 89 -1.92 5.41 -9.07
CA PRO A 89 -2.37 6.79 -8.89
C PRO A 89 -3.64 6.81 -8.04
N ILE A 90 -3.69 7.73 -7.08
CA ILE A 90 -4.85 7.90 -6.20
C ILE A 90 -5.70 9.02 -6.77
N GLU A 91 -6.63 8.63 -7.61
CA GLU A 91 -7.58 9.51 -8.28
C GLU A 91 -8.94 9.45 -7.58
N HIS A 92 -9.41 10.59 -7.11
CA HIS A 92 -10.68 10.72 -6.42
C HIS A 92 -11.81 11.12 -7.37
N GLN A 93 -12.83 10.26 -7.41
CA GLN A 93 -14.02 10.49 -8.22
C GLN A 93 -15.18 10.91 -7.31
N LEU A 94 -15.92 11.96 -7.68
CA LEU A 94 -17.21 12.28 -7.07
C LEU A 94 -18.27 11.34 -7.64
N MET A 95 -18.93 10.58 -6.78
CA MET A 95 -19.92 9.59 -7.16
C MET A 95 -21.27 9.90 -6.54
N GLY A 96 -22.34 9.59 -7.27
CA GLY A 96 -23.71 9.69 -6.82
C GLY A 96 -24.55 8.50 -7.24
N MET A 97 -25.77 8.46 -6.75
CA MET A 97 -26.75 7.47 -7.23
C MET A 97 -27.11 7.73 -8.72
N PRO A 98 -27.56 6.70 -9.44
CA PRO A 98 -28.15 6.88 -10.76
C PRO A 98 -29.25 7.94 -10.74
N GLY A 99 -29.13 8.95 -11.62
CA GLY A 99 -30.04 10.09 -11.72
C GLY A 99 -29.82 11.18 -10.67
N ALA A 100 -28.77 11.12 -9.85
CA ALA A 100 -28.32 12.25 -9.05
C ALA A 100 -27.74 13.34 -9.95
N LYS A 101 -27.97 14.60 -9.61
CA LYS A 101 -27.41 15.76 -10.30
C LYS A 101 -26.45 16.50 -9.39
N ARG A 102 -25.28 16.84 -9.92
CA ARG A 102 -24.22 17.50 -9.16
C ARG A 102 -24.70 18.78 -8.46
N GLU A 103 -25.51 19.58 -9.14
CA GLU A 103 -26.03 20.89 -8.69
C GLU A 103 -27.01 20.74 -7.50
N GLU A 104 -27.61 19.56 -7.33
CA GLU A 104 -28.59 19.26 -6.29
C GLU A 104 -27.96 18.63 -5.03
N LEU A 105 -26.65 18.34 -5.06
CA LEU A 105 -25.94 17.72 -3.93
C LEU A 105 -25.92 18.64 -2.71
N LYS A 106 -26.08 18.04 -1.52
CA LYS A 106 -26.05 18.71 -0.21
C LYS A 106 -24.90 18.22 0.67
N ALA A 107 -24.47 16.99 0.49
CA ALA A 107 -23.41 16.38 1.31
C ALA A 107 -22.57 15.40 0.50
N VAL A 108 -21.30 15.26 0.91
CA VAL A 108 -20.32 14.35 0.31
C VAL A 108 -19.59 13.60 1.42
N ALA A 109 -19.64 12.27 1.38
CA ALA A 109 -18.97 11.39 2.33
C ALA A 109 -17.67 10.82 1.76
N SER A 110 -16.69 10.64 2.60
CA SER A 110 -15.49 9.83 2.33
C SER A 110 -14.62 9.71 3.59
N HIS A 111 -13.54 8.92 3.48
CA HIS A 111 -12.49 8.91 4.48
C HIS A 111 -11.90 10.33 4.68
N PRO A 112 -11.60 10.74 5.92
CA PRO A 112 -11.10 12.10 6.21
C PRO A 112 -9.91 12.53 5.34
N MET A 113 -8.98 11.62 5.05
CA MET A 113 -7.84 11.91 4.19
C MET A 113 -8.26 12.23 2.75
N ALA A 114 -9.23 11.51 2.19
CA ALA A 114 -9.73 11.77 0.84
C ALA A 114 -10.48 13.11 0.77
N LEU A 115 -11.26 13.45 1.81
CA LEU A 115 -11.89 14.77 1.92
C LEU A 115 -10.87 15.90 1.96
N ALA A 116 -9.78 15.73 2.72
CA ALA A 116 -8.67 16.69 2.82
C ALA A 116 -7.86 16.83 1.51
N GLN A 117 -7.81 15.78 0.69
CA GLN A 117 -7.14 15.80 -0.61
C GLN A 117 -7.97 16.43 -1.73
N CYS A 118 -9.19 16.91 -1.44
CA CYS A 118 -10.13 17.53 -2.39
C CYS A 118 -10.55 18.95 -1.96
N GLU A 119 -9.65 19.72 -1.32
CA GLU A 119 -9.97 21.04 -0.78
C GLU A 119 -10.42 22.04 -1.85
N ARG A 120 -9.78 22.05 -3.03
CA ARG A 120 -10.19 22.94 -4.15
C ARG A 120 -11.61 22.64 -4.63
N PHE A 121 -11.96 21.34 -4.69
CA PHE A 121 -13.32 20.93 -5.04
C PHE A 121 -14.34 21.51 -4.04
N PHE A 122 -14.08 21.39 -2.73
CA PHE A 122 -14.96 21.92 -1.71
C PHE A 122 -14.97 23.45 -1.64
N ALA A 123 -13.83 24.11 -1.88
CA ALA A 123 -13.78 25.59 -1.99
C ALA A 123 -14.66 26.11 -3.12
N GLY A 124 -14.70 25.41 -4.25
CA GLY A 124 -15.62 25.71 -5.37
C GLY A 124 -17.09 25.33 -5.11
N ASN A 125 -17.37 24.56 -4.04
CA ASN A 125 -18.71 24.09 -3.69
C ASN A 125 -19.01 24.29 -2.18
N PRO A 126 -19.00 25.55 -1.66
CA PRO A 126 -18.99 25.82 -0.21
C PRO A 126 -20.28 25.40 0.51
N LYS A 127 -21.35 25.09 -0.21
CA LYS A 127 -22.62 24.62 0.35
C LYS A 127 -22.62 23.10 0.63
N LEU A 128 -21.63 22.35 0.11
CA LEU A 128 -21.55 20.92 0.32
C LEU A 128 -21.03 20.60 1.72
N LYS A 129 -21.80 19.84 2.48
CA LYS A 129 -21.39 19.34 3.79
C LYS A 129 -20.43 18.16 3.61
N ARG A 130 -19.26 18.20 4.24
CA ARG A 130 -18.31 17.06 4.33
C ARG A 130 -18.78 16.11 5.42
N VAL A 131 -18.85 14.82 5.11
CA VAL A 131 -19.27 13.76 6.05
C VAL A 131 -18.14 12.73 6.14
N PRO A 132 -17.46 12.63 7.29
CA PRO A 132 -16.44 11.60 7.48
C PRO A 132 -17.07 10.19 7.46
N ALA A 133 -16.40 9.26 6.77
CA ALA A 133 -16.70 7.84 6.74
C ALA A 133 -15.44 7.03 7.08
N GLU A 134 -15.58 5.76 7.40
CA GLU A 134 -14.46 4.90 7.79
C GLU A 134 -13.48 4.66 6.64
N ASP A 135 -13.99 4.48 5.41
CA ASP A 135 -13.17 4.29 4.21
C ASP A 135 -13.85 4.90 2.98
N THR A 136 -13.10 4.97 1.86
CA THR A 136 -13.58 5.58 0.61
C THR A 136 -14.63 4.73 -0.10
N ALA A 137 -14.39 3.43 -0.27
CA ALA A 137 -15.28 2.54 -1.02
C ALA A 137 -16.55 2.22 -0.22
N GLY A 138 -16.44 2.02 1.11
CA GLY A 138 -17.56 1.83 2.01
C GLY A 138 -18.50 3.04 2.03
N SER A 139 -17.96 4.28 1.90
CA SER A 139 -18.82 5.46 1.78
C SER A 139 -19.71 5.42 0.54
N VAL A 140 -19.25 4.81 -0.56
CA VAL A 140 -20.07 4.62 -1.78
C VAL A 140 -21.17 3.59 -1.53
N ARG A 141 -20.85 2.45 -0.87
CA ARG A 141 -21.83 1.46 -0.46
C ARG A 141 -22.94 2.09 0.38
N GLU A 142 -22.56 2.82 1.43
CA GLU A 142 -23.50 3.48 2.34
C GLU A 142 -24.35 4.55 1.63
N MET A 143 -23.76 5.30 0.70
CA MET A 143 -24.49 6.26 -0.14
C MET A 143 -25.57 5.56 -0.98
N MET A 144 -25.23 4.43 -1.61
CA MET A 144 -26.18 3.65 -2.41
C MET A 144 -27.29 3.06 -1.55
N GLU A 145 -26.97 2.49 -0.36
CA GLU A 145 -27.95 1.96 0.59
C GLU A 145 -28.91 3.03 1.12
N ARG A 146 -28.39 4.27 1.30
CA ARG A 146 -29.17 5.39 1.80
C ARG A 146 -30.30 5.83 0.84
N GLY A 147 -30.11 5.66 -0.46
CA GLY A 147 -31.12 5.99 -1.45
C GLY A 147 -31.37 7.49 -1.67
N ASP A 148 -30.48 8.38 -1.19
CA ASP A 148 -30.63 9.84 -1.27
C ASP A 148 -29.81 10.42 -2.43
N LYS A 149 -30.49 10.92 -3.47
CA LYS A 149 -29.84 11.55 -4.64
C LYS A 149 -29.13 12.88 -4.33
N HIS A 150 -29.36 13.48 -3.18
CA HIS A 150 -28.66 14.69 -2.74
C HIS A 150 -27.37 14.38 -1.95
N PHE A 151 -27.05 13.11 -1.79
CA PHE A 151 -25.87 12.63 -1.09
C PHE A 151 -24.89 12.00 -2.08
N ALA A 152 -23.63 12.36 -1.98
CA ALA A 152 -22.55 11.84 -2.83
C ALA A 152 -21.43 11.23 -2.00
N SER A 153 -20.52 10.50 -2.66
CA SER A 153 -19.32 9.98 -2.05
C SER A 153 -18.09 10.24 -2.91
N ILE A 154 -16.90 10.25 -2.29
CA ILE A 154 -15.61 10.35 -2.97
C ILE A 154 -14.87 9.03 -2.80
N ALA A 155 -14.51 8.37 -3.91
CA ALA A 155 -13.74 7.13 -3.91
C ALA A 155 -12.96 6.94 -5.21
N GLY A 156 -12.18 5.87 -5.30
CA GLY A 156 -11.52 5.42 -6.53
C GLY A 156 -12.54 4.89 -7.54
N ARG A 157 -12.25 5.00 -8.83
CA ARG A 157 -13.13 4.62 -9.96
C ARG A 157 -13.74 3.21 -9.84
N ARG A 158 -12.98 2.25 -9.26
CA ARG A 158 -13.44 0.86 -9.10
C ARG A 158 -14.71 0.76 -8.25
N ALA A 159 -14.88 1.61 -7.24
CA ALA A 159 -16.06 1.64 -6.39
C ALA A 159 -17.35 1.95 -7.17
N ALA A 160 -17.29 2.76 -8.25
CA ALA A 160 -18.44 3.03 -9.09
C ALA A 160 -19.00 1.75 -9.73
N GLY A 161 -18.13 0.91 -10.31
CA GLY A 161 -18.52 -0.38 -10.88
C GLY A 161 -19.01 -1.36 -9.83
N GLN A 162 -18.33 -1.43 -8.68
CA GLN A 162 -18.65 -2.34 -7.58
C GLN A 162 -20.05 -2.10 -7.00
N TYR A 163 -20.45 -0.85 -6.86
CA TYR A 163 -21.71 -0.47 -6.21
C TYR A 163 -22.74 0.12 -7.17
N SER A 164 -22.51 0.06 -8.50
CA SER A 164 -23.40 0.63 -9.50
C SER A 164 -23.67 2.14 -9.30
N ALA A 165 -22.69 2.86 -8.76
CA ALA A 165 -22.73 4.31 -8.61
C ALA A 165 -22.32 5.00 -9.93
N VAL A 166 -22.77 6.24 -10.13
CA VAL A 166 -22.44 7.06 -11.29
C VAL A 166 -21.36 8.07 -10.92
N ILE A 167 -20.32 8.18 -11.73
CA ILE A 167 -19.31 9.22 -11.57
C ILE A 167 -19.91 10.55 -12.06
N LEU A 168 -20.06 11.50 -11.15
CA LEU A 168 -20.59 12.84 -11.42
C LEU A 168 -19.49 13.85 -11.81
N GLN A 169 -18.29 13.64 -11.29
CA GLN A 169 -17.10 14.40 -11.66
C GLN A 169 -15.85 13.56 -11.41
N GLU A 170 -14.93 13.58 -12.38
CA GLU A 170 -13.67 12.85 -12.32
C GLU A 170 -12.55 13.72 -11.75
N ASN A 171 -11.57 13.04 -11.12
CA ASN A 171 -10.25 13.58 -10.76
C ASN A 171 -10.35 14.89 -9.95
N ILE A 172 -11.13 14.86 -8.86
CA ILE A 172 -11.37 16.03 -8.01
C ILE A 172 -10.29 16.27 -6.94
N GLN A 173 -9.25 15.42 -6.89
CA GLN A 173 -8.11 15.61 -5.98
C GLN A 173 -7.30 16.85 -6.31
N ASP A 174 -6.71 17.46 -5.29
CA ASP A 174 -5.91 18.68 -5.43
C ASP A 174 -4.54 18.46 -6.08
N ASN A 175 -3.96 17.26 -5.87
CA ASN A 175 -2.65 16.91 -6.42
C ASN A 175 -2.76 15.70 -7.35
N ALA A 176 -2.35 15.87 -8.61
CA ALA A 176 -2.31 14.78 -9.58
C ALA A 176 -1.14 13.80 -9.34
N GLU A 177 -0.11 14.21 -8.58
CA GLU A 177 1.04 13.37 -8.22
C GLU A 177 0.83 12.63 -6.89
N ASN A 178 -0.40 12.19 -6.64
CA ASN A 178 -0.76 11.36 -5.51
C ASN A 178 -0.69 9.89 -5.91
N PHE A 179 0.36 9.21 -5.45
CA PHE A 179 0.57 7.79 -5.73
C PHE A 179 0.70 7.00 -4.43
N THR A 180 0.18 5.78 -4.44
CA THR A 180 0.41 4.82 -3.37
C THR A 180 1.17 3.61 -3.92
N ARG A 181 2.24 3.25 -3.23
CA ARG A 181 3.00 2.04 -3.47
C ARG A 181 2.41 0.91 -2.64
N PHE A 182 2.04 -0.16 -3.30
CA PHE A 182 1.55 -1.41 -2.70
C PHE A 182 2.58 -2.51 -2.90
N VAL A 183 2.65 -3.42 -1.94
CA VAL A 183 3.50 -4.60 -2.02
C VAL A 183 2.67 -5.86 -1.88
N LEU A 184 3.04 -6.86 -2.66
CA LEU A 184 2.51 -8.22 -2.56
C LEU A 184 3.35 -8.99 -1.54
N LEU A 185 2.67 -9.57 -0.55
CA LEU A 185 3.25 -10.41 0.48
C LEU A 185 2.77 -11.85 0.28
N LEU A 186 3.71 -12.77 0.34
CA LEU A 186 3.45 -14.21 0.33
C LEU A 186 4.14 -14.87 1.53
N PRO A 187 3.65 -16.03 2.00
CA PRO A 187 4.44 -16.89 2.88
C PRO A 187 5.82 -17.15 2.28
N ARG A 188 6.84 -17.18 3.12
CA ARG A 188 8.26 -17.26 2.70
C ARG A 188 8.53 -18.41 1.74
N GLU A 189 7.90 -19.56 1.94
CA GLU A 189 8.01 -20.74 1.08
C GLU A 189 7.45 -20.52 -0.34
N HIS A 190 6.46 -19.63 -0.49
CA HIS A 190 5.83 -19.31 -1.78
C HIS A 190 6.45 -18.07 -2.45
N ALA A 191 7.04 -17.17 -1.68
CA ALA A 191 7.65 -15.95 -2.20
C ALA A 191 8.76 -16.23 -3.21
N GLN A 192 9.56 -17.29 -2.99
CA GLN A 192 10.63 -17.71 -3.90
C GLN A 192 10.11 -18.16 -5.27
N LEU A 193 8.92 -18.77 -5.33
CA LEU A 193 8.30 -19.22 -6.59
C LEU A 193 7.74 -18.07 -7.41
N TYR A 194 7.32 -16.98 -6.75
CA TYR A 194 6.78 -15.79 -7.40
C TYR A 194 7.87 -14.86 -7.94
N ARG A 195 9.07 -14.87 -7.36
CA ARG A 195 10.19 -14.01 -7.76
C ARG A 195 10.55 -14.24 -9.22
N GLY A 196 10.34 -13.23 -10.06
CA GLY A 196 10.84 -13.24 -11.43
C GLY A 196 12.38 -13.11 -11.49
N ALA A 197 12.95 -13.37 -12.66
CA ALA A 197 14.39 -13.22 -12.92
C ALA A 197 14.89 -11.76 -12.71
N ASP A 198 14.02 -10.78 -12.81
CA ASP A 198 14.33 -9.33 -12.70
C ASP A 198 14.25 -8.77 -11.27
N ALA A 199 14.38 -9.60 -10.22
CA ALA A 199 14.33 -9.16 -8.85
C ALA A 199 15.62 -8.40 -8.45
N LYS A 200 15.66 -7.10 -8.79
CA LYS A 200 16.80 -6.18 -8.56
C LYS A 200 16.64 -5.29 -7.34
N LYS A 201 15.45 -5.25 -6.74
CA LYS A 201 15.11 -4.44 -5.57
C LYS A 201 15.00 -5.31 -4.32
N ILE A 202 15.55 -4.80 -3.21
CA ILE A 202 15.46 -5.45 -1.90
C ILE A 202 14.94 -4.45 -0.88
N SER A 203 13.94 -4.86 -0.10
CA SER A 203 13.50 -4.14 1.10
C SER A 203 14.13 -4.78 2.34
N LEU A 204 14.64 -3.93 3.22
CA LEU A 204 15.41 -4.31 4.40
C LEU A 204 14.84 -3.66 5.65
N ALA A 205 15.00 -4.33 6.79
CA ALA A 205 14.86 -3.75 8.11
C ALA A 205 16.19 -3.90 8.86
N LEU A 206 16.72 -2.77 9.38
CA LEU A 206 17.99 -2.72 10.09
C LEU A 206 17.78 -2.24 11.53
N ARG A 207 18.47 -2.87 12.46
CA ARG A 207 18.65 -2.33 13.81
C ARG A 207 20.12 -1.97 14.02
N LEU A 208 20.38 -0.78 14.54
CA LEU A 208 21.73 -0.25 14.71
C LEU A 208 22.07 -0.08 16.18
N ALA A 209 23.35 -0.20 16.50
CA ALA A 209 23.84 0.20 17.80
C ALA A 209 23.69 1.72 17.98
N HIS A 210 23.27 2.16 19.18
CA HIS A 210 23.11 3.57 19.48
C HIS A 210 24.50 4.22 19.75
N LYS A 211 25.22 4.52 18.67
CA LYS A 211 26.53 5.18 18.71
C LYS A 211 26.75 6.08 17.49
N PRO A 212 27.58 7.13 17.62
CA PRO A 212 27.94 7.97 16.48
C PRO A 212 28.48 7.16 15.30
N GLY A 213 28.04 7.51 14.09
CA GLY A 213 28.48 6.86 12.85
C GLY A 213 27.83 5.52 12.53
N ALA A 214 26.97 4.94 13.39
CA ALA A 214 26.38 3.62 13.16
C ALA A 214 25.56 3.55 11.86
N LEU A 215 24.74 4.58 11.57
CA LEU A 215 23.98 4.66 10.34
C LEU A 215 24.91 4.79 9.11
N LEU A 216 25.92 5.66 9.20
CA LEU A 216 26.90 5.81 8.11
C LEU A 216 27.58 4.48 7.79
N ALA A 217 28.10 3.79 8.80
CA ALA A 217 28.75 2.49 8.62
C ALA A 217 27.80 1.42 8.02
N SER A 218 26.50 1.47 8.33
CA SER A 218 25.53 0.55 7.76
C SER A 218 25.17 0.84 6.31
N LEU A 219 25.30 2.10 5.85
CA LEU A 219 25.00 2.52 4.48
C LEU A 219 26.22 2.48 3.56
N GLU A 220 27.43 2.60 4.10
CA GLU A 220 28.69 2.61 3.33
C GLU A 220 28.85 1.39 2.39
N PRO A 221 28.51 0.13 2.79
CA PRO A 221 28.58 -1.02 1.90
C PRO A 221 27.75 -0.88 0.64
N PHE A 222 26.56 -0.29 0.73
CA PHE A 222 25.69 -0.07 -0.43
C PHE A 222 26.33 0.90 -1.43
N ALA A 223 26.83 2.03 -0.94
CA ALA A 223 27.54 2.99 -1.78
C ALA A 223 28.81 2.39 -2.42
N LYS A 224 29.61 1.63 -1.64
CA LYS A 224 30.84 0.97 -2.09
C LYS A 224 30.62 0.01 -3.25
N HIS A 225 29.50 -0.73 -3.23
CA HIS A 225 29.14 -1.72 -4.26
C HIS A 225 28.20 -1.14 -5.34
N GLY A 226 28.02 0.19 -5.41
CA GLY A 226 27.18 0.82 -6.44
C GLY A 226 25.69 0.51 -6.33
N VAL A 227 25.23 0.14 -5.12
CA VAL A 227 23.81 -0.13 -4.83
C VAL A 227 23.11 1.17 -4.51
N ASN A 228 22.03 1.47 -5.25
CA ASN A 228 21.25 2.70 -5.06
C ASN A 228 20.30 2.56 -3.86
N LEU A 229 20.19 3.60 -3.05
CA LEU A 229 19.26 3.72 -1.95
C LEU A 229 18.00 4.46 -2.43
N LEU A 230 16.87 3.75 -2.52
CA LEU A 230 15.59 4.28 -2.99
C LEU A 230 14.74 4.84 -1.86
N LYS A 231 14.87 4.28 -0.65
CA LYS A 231 14.12 4.68 0.54
C LYS A 231 14.97 4.49 1.78
N ILE A 232 14.83 5.43 2.72
CA ILE A 232 15.28 5.28 4.09
C ILE A 232 14.25 5.89 5.03
N GLU A 233 13.86 5.15 6.04
CA GLU A 233 12.93 5.59 7.06
C GLU A 233 13.38 5.06 8.41
N SER A 234 13.36 5.90 9.44
CA SER A 234 13.68 5.52 10.82
C SER A 234 12.43 5.51 11.70
N ARG A 235 12.31 4.50 12.56
CA ARG A 235 11.21 4.35 13.50
C ARG A 235 11.71 4.00 14.89
N PRO A 236 11.19 4.66 15.95
CA PRO A 236 11.43 4.21 17.31
C PRO A 236 10.92 2.76 17.50
N ILE A 237 11.69 1.95 18.20
CA ILE A 237 11.28 0.59 18.55
C ILE A 237 10.34 0.64 19.75
N HIS A 238 9.15 0.04 19.61
CA HIS A 238 8.20 0.00 20.71
C HIS A 238 8.81 -0.68 21.96
N GLY A 239 8.65 -0.03 23.13
CA GLY A 239 9.19 -0.53 24.40
C GLY A 239 10.72 -0.36 24.56
N ARG A 240 11.44 0.24 23.61
CA ARG A 240 12.87 0.52 23.67
C ARG A 240 13.16 1.99 23.38
N PRO A 241 13.07 2.87 24.38
CA PRO A 241 13.35 4.29 24.20
C PRO A 241 14.75 4.51 23.58
N TRP A 242 14.81 5.40 22.57
CA TRP A 242 16.04 5.80 21.88
C TRP A 242 16.69 4.72 21.00
N GLU A 243 16.09 3.53 20.85
CA GLU A 243 16.49 2.57 19.82
C GLU A 243 15.59 2.73 18.58
N TYR A 244 16.19 2.60 17.38
CA TYR A 244 15.51 2.83 16.11
C TYR A 244 15.63 1.61 15.20
N GLN A 245 14.53 1.29 14.56
CA GLN A 245 14.44 0.42 13.40
C GLN A 245 14.55 1.28 12.15
N PHE A 246 15.41 0.90 11.21
CA PHE A 246 15.52 1.55 9.90
C PHE A 246 14.95 0.62 8.84
N TYR A 247 14.15 1.19 7.93
CA TYR A 247 13.64 0.50 6.76
C TYR A 247 14.31 1.10 5.53
N LEU A 248 14.88 0.25 4.69
CA LEU A 248 15.56 0.65 3.47
C LEU A 248 15.00 -0.11 2.28
N ASP A 249 14.89 0.57 1.14
CA ASP A 249 14.76 -0.07 -0.16
C ASP A 249 16.02 0.22 -0.95
N VAL A 250 16.65 -0.81 -1.45
CA VAL A 250 17.89 -0.74 -2.23
C VAL A 250 17.73 -1.46 -3.56
N GLU A 251 18.45 -1.00 -4.58
CA GLU A 251 18.40 -1.56 -5.92
C GLU A 251 19.79 -1.54 -6.57
N ALA A 252 20.12 -2.59 -7.31
CA ALA A 252 21.29 -2.62 -8.17
C ALA A 252 20.99 -3.36 -9.47
N ASP A 253 21.65 -2.99 -10.54
CA ASP A 253 21.55 -3.66 -11.84
C ASP A 253 22.08 -5.10 -11.78
N GLU A 254 23.19 -5.29 -11.07
CA GLU A 254 23.85 -6.57 -10.93
C GLU A 254 23.51 -7.22 -9.57
N PRO A 255 22.92 -8.41 -9.55
CA PRO A 255 22.55 -9.11 -8.31
C PRO A 255 23.74 -9.35 -7.36
N GLU A 256 24.95 -9.56 -7.92
CA GLU A 256 26.17 -9.78 -7.13
C GLU A 256 26.53 -8.58 -6.25
N HIS A 257 26.31 -7.36 -6.73
CA HIS A 257 26.56 -6.13 -5.97
C HIS A 257 25.65 -6.07 -4.73
N LEU A 258 24.36 -6.46 -4.87
CA LEU A 258 23.43 -6.56 -3.74
C LEU A 258 23.90 -7.57 -2.69
N GLU A 259 24.35 -8.74 -3.12
CA GLU A 259 24.80 -9.80 -2.18
C GLU A 259 26.06 -9.37 -1.42
N LEU A 260 27.04 -8.73 -2.10
CA LEU A 260 28.25 -8.20 -1.45
C LEU A 260 27.91 -7.09 -0.46
N ALA A 261 27.08 -6.13 -0.87
CA ALA A 261 26.64 -5.05 0.00
C ALA A 261 25.89 -5.57 1.24
N LEU A 262 24.98 -6.53 1.07
CA LEU A 262 24.24 -7.13 2.17
C LEU A 262 25.15 -7.88 3.15
N LYS A 263 26.17 -8.59 2.65
CA LYS A 263 27.13 -9.29 3.50
C LYS A 263 27.90 -8.33 4.38
N GLU A 264 28.46 -7.25 3.81
CA GLU A 264 29.20 -6.23 4.57
C GLU A 264 28.26 -5.43 5.51
N ALA A 265 27.06 -5.08 5.06
CA ALA A 265 26.09 -4.37 5.90
C ALA A 265 25.68 -5.16 7.15
N ARG A 266 25.60 -6.51 7.06
CA ARG A 266 25.33 -7.38 8.23
C ARG A 266 26.37 -7.23 9.32
N GLU A 267 27.63 -7.02 8.98
CA GLU A 267 28.73 -6.84 9.94
C GLU A 267 28.66 -5.48 10.65
N ALA A 268 28.07 -4.48 9.98
CA ALA A 268 27.92 -3.12 10.48
C ALA A 268 26.61 -2.89 11.28
N THR A 269 25.71 -3.87 11.32
CA THR A 269 24.39 -3.75 11.96
C THR A 269 24.25 -4.71 13.15
N SER A 270 23.41 -4.35 14.13
CA SER A 270 23.05 -5.28 15.22
C SER A 270 22.11 -6.37 14.74
N GLU A 271 21.25 -6.03 13.79
CA GLU A 271 20.31 -6.92 13.12
C GLU A 271 20.03 -6.42 11.70
N LEU A 272 20.04 -7.31 10.72
CA LEU A 272 19.61 -7.04 9.35
C LEU A 272 18.65 -8.13 8.90
N ARG A 273 17.41 -7.76 8.62
CA ARG A 273 16.39 -8.63 8.08
C ARG A 273 16.04 -8.22 6.65
N VAL A 274 16.11 -9.15 5.72
CA VAL A 274 15.57 -8.98 4.37
C VAL A 274 14.06 -9.18 4.44
N LEU A 275 13.29 -8.16 4.09
CA LEU A 275 11.83 -8.19 4.04
C LEU A 275 11.31 -8.76 2.73
N GLY A 276 12.12 -8.69 1.68
CA GLY A 276 11.84 -9.30 0.39
C GLY A 276 12.80 -8.85 -0.70
N LYS A 277 12.84 -9.63 -1.79
CA LYS A 277 13.56 -9.34 -3.02
C LYS A 277 12.59 -9.48 -4.19
N TYR A 278 12.44 -8.46 -5.01
CA TYR A 278 11.41 -8.42 -6.06
C TYR A 278 11.79 -7.45 -7.20
N ALA A 279 11.04 -7.53 -8.30
CA ALA A 279 11.16 -6.56 -9.39
C ALA A 279 10.53 -5.22 -8.98
N ALA A 280 11.22 -4.11 -9.26
CA ALA A 280 10.66 -2.78 -9.05
C ALA A 280 9.43 -2.54 -9.94
N ALA A 281 8.43 -1.82 -9.41
CA ALA A 281 7.30 -1.39 -10.22
C ALA A 281 7.79 -0.49 -11.36
N ARG A 282 7.30 -0.74 -12.57
CA ARG A 282 7.50 0.17 -13.71
C ARG A 282 6.62 1.41 -13.47
N ARG A 283 7.25 2.59 -13.56
CA ARG A 283 6.55 3.88 -13.53
C ARG A 283 5.89 4.16 -14.88
#